data_32e4856118c30a99528db4b2069e037a
#
_entry.id   32e4856118c30a99528db4b2069e037a
#
_cell.length_a   1.000
_cell.length_b   1.000
_cell.length_c   1.000
_cell.angle_alpha   90.00
_cell.angle_beta   90.00
_cell.angle_gamma   90.00
#
_symmetry.space_group_name_H-M   'P 1'
#
loop_
_entity.id
_entity.type
_entity.pdbx_description
1 polymer ?
#
loop_
_entity_poly.entity_id
_entity_poly.type
_entity_poly.pdbx_seq_one_letter_code
_entity_poly.pdbx_strand_id
1 'polypeptide(L)'
;MVRSVLRIALVATFMIASRGIAWAQADEIQVYTGGLAGVGVFNLTVHNNFTPKGLETPAFPGAVVADKSWNGVAEWAFGVSRWFEAGLYLPLYSHDKDLGWEIDGFKLRTLFAVPDGDKRRFVYGANMEFSFNAKHWDTTKFTSEVRPIIGWHFKTVDLIFNPIVDTAYDGIKNLEFVPATRIAFTLNPKWQIAAEHYADFGKVSDFLSPGEQAHQIYGVIDTTAGKVDIEFGVGFGLTDASDKVTLKLILSGDFNKGRVTK
;
A
#
# COMPACT_ATOMS: atom_id res chain seq x y z
N MET A 1 2.68 51.25 37.95
CA MET A 1 3.30 50.96 36.65
C MET A 1 3.97 49.57 36.67
N VAL A 2 3.26 48.49 37.08
CA VAL A 2 3.78 47.11 37.21
C VAL A 2 2.70 46.07 36.85
N ARG A 3 1.70 46.39 36.03
CA ARG A 3 0.58 45.47 35.71
C ARG A 3 0.40 45.17 34.22
N SER A 4 1.35 45.56 33.36
CA SER A 4 1.19 45.39 31.88
C SER A 4 2.21 44.46 31.20
N VAL A 5 3.09 43.76 31.94
CA VAL A 5 4.14 42.91 31.35
C VAL A 5 3.81 41.42 31.42
N LEU A 6 2.67 41.01 32.06
CA LEU A 6 2.38 39.59 32.27
C LEU A 6 1.33 39.00 31.31
N ARG A 7 1.01 39.68 30.19
CA ARG A 7 0.02 39.17 29.21
C ARG A 7 0.55 38.85 27.81
N ILE A 8 1.87 38.96 27.60
CA ILE A 8 2.49 38.68 26.29
C ILE A 8 3.24 37.32 26.27
N ALA A 9 3.34 36.63 27.40
CA ALA A 9 4.09 35.38 27.51
C ALA A 9 3.24 34.09 27.34
N LEU A 10 1.98 34.17 26.91
CA LEU A 10 1.09 32.97 26.87
C LEU A 10 0.49 32.69 25.49
N VAL A 11 1.04 33.23 24.41
CA VAL A 11 0.56 32.93 23.01
C VAL A 11 1.64 32.29 22.15
N ALA A 12 2.81 32.02 22.69
CA ALA A 12 3.95 31.49 21.92
C ALA A 12 4.20 29.99 22.12
N THR A 13 3.21 29.19 22.52
CA THR A 13 3.47 27.76 22.68
C THR A 13 2.23 26.95 22.31
N PHE A 14 1.89 26.88 21.02
CA PHE A 14 1.09 25.80 20.46
C PHE A 14 1.16 25.87 18.91
N MET A 15 2.36 25.91 18.33
CA MET A 15 2.60 25.36 17.02
C MET A 15 3.32 24.02 17.23
N ILE A 16 2.60 23.05 17.75
CA ILE A 16 2.93 21.67 17.47
C ILE A 16 2.63 21.53 15.98
N ALA A 17 3.67 21.53 15.17
CA ALA A 17 3.57 21.09 13.80
C ALA A 17 2.93 19.70 13.85
N SER A 18 1.65 19.62 13.47
CA SER A 18 1.04 18.36 13.10
C SER A 18 1.86 17.84 11.94
N ARG A 19 2.87 17.02 12.23
CA ARG A 19 3.51 16.20 11.21
C ARG A 19 2.39 15.33 10.68
N GLY A 20 1.97 15.55 9.45
CA GLY A 20 0.97 14.73 8.81
C GLY A 20 1.48 13.29 8.89
N ILE A 21 0.74 12.42 9.55
CA ILE A 21 0.97 11.00 9.51
C ILE A 21 0.54 10.62 8.11
N ALA A 22 1.49 10.36 7.21
CA ALA A 22 1.19 9.82 5.91
C ALA A 22 0.64 8.41 6.12
N TRP A 23 -0.56 8.18 5.65
CA TRP A 23 -1.16 6.86 5.65
C TRP A 23 -0.65 6.12 4.42
N ALA A 24 0.43 5.36 4.58
CA ALA A 24 0.88 4.47 3.53
C ALA A 24 -0.11 3.33 3.35
N GLN A 25 -0.75 3.27 2.17
CA GLN A 25 -1.37 2.08 1.60
C GLN A 25 -2.61 1.50 2.32
N ALA A 26 -3.59 2.30 2.66
CA ALA A 26 -4.86 1.76 3.16
C ALA A 26 -5.71 1.12 2.05
N ASP A 27 -5.60 1.56 0.78
CA ASP A 27 -6.35 1.04 -0.36
C ASP A 27 -5.78 -0.29 -0.90
N GLU A 28 -4.46 -0.45 -0.85
CA GLU A 28 -3.75 -1.61 -1.35
C GLU A 28 -2.71 -2.11 -0.33
N ILE A 29 -3.01 -3.20 0.36
CA ILE A 29 -2.07 -3.84 1.29
C ILE A 29 -1.49 -5.07 0.59
N GLN A 30 -0.45 -4.87 -0.23
CA GLN A 30 0.17 -5.93 -1.03
C GLN A 30 1.69 -5.75 -1.15
N VAL A 31 2.42 -6.86 -1.09
CA VAL A 31 3.84 -6.92 -1.48
C VAL A 31 3.94 -7.38 -2.93
N TYR A 32 4.50 -6.55 -3.80
CA TYR A 32 4.68 -6.89 -5.22
C TYR A 32 5.81 -7.89 -5.41
N THR A 33 5.47 -9.02 -6.00
CA THR A 33 6.39 -10.14 -6.24
C THR A 33 7.08 -10.09 -7.60
N GLY A 34 6.67 -9.16 -8.48
CA GLY A 34 7.19 -9.04 -9.85
C GLY A 34 6.49 -9.94 -10.86
N GLY A 35 5.37 -10.56 -10.50
CA GLY A 35 4.46 -11.22 -11.43
C GLY A 35 3.83 -10.21 -12.39
N LEU A 36 3.69 -10.57 -13.67
CA LEU A 36 3.06 -9.77 -14.72
C LEU A 36 1.90 -10.53 -15.33
N ALA A 37 0.83 -9.84 -15.67
CA ALA A 37 -0.20 -10.42 -16.55
C ALA A 37 0.42 -10.83 -17.89
N GLY A 38 -0.01 -11.96 -18.43
CA GLY A 38 0.47 -12.45 -19.72
C GLY A 38 0.22 -11.43 -20.85
N VAL A 39 1.04 -11.45 -21.91
CA VAL A 39 0.88 -10.50 -23.02
C VAL A 39 -0.52 -10.58 -23.63
N GLY A 40 -1.24 -9.45 -23.65
CA GLY A 40 -2.61 -9.34 -24.12
C GLY A 40 -3.67 -9.85 -23.13
N VAL A 41 -3.28 -10.19 -21.91
CA VAL A 41 -4.21 -10.54 -20.83
C VAL A 41 -4.73 -9.31 -20.15
N PHE A 42 -6.04 -9.26 -19.94
CA PHE A 42 -6.70 -8.38 -19.00
C PHE A 42 -6.92 -9.12 -17.69
N ASN A 43 -6.41 -8.56 -16.63
CA ASN A 43 -6.59 -9.04 -15.27
C ASN A 43 -7.38 -8.01 -14.43
N LEU A 44 -8.16 -8.49 -13.51
CA LEU A 44 -8.77 -7.68 -12.46
C LEU A 44 -8.33 -8.24 -11.11
N THR A 45 -7.75 -7.37 -10.31
CA THR A 45 -7.48 -7.62 -8.89
C THR A 45 -8.34 -6.68 -8.05
N VAL A 46 -9.07 -7.24 -7.09
CA VAL A 46 -9.93 -6.47 -6.18
C VAL A 46 -9.34 -6.57 -4.78
N HIS A 47 -8.93 -5.45 -4.26
CA HIS A 47 -8.44 -5.30 -2.89
C HIS A 47 -9.59 -4.87 -1.99
N ASN A 48 -9.74 -5.55 -0.84
CA ASN A 48 -10.71 -5.20 0.20
C ASN A 48 -10.01 -5.28 1.54
N ASN A 49 -9.95 -4.17 2.24
CA ASN A 49 -9.35 -4.08 3.55
C ASN A 49 -10.41 -3.61 4.54
N PHE A 50 -10.48 -4.27 5.68
CA PHE A 50 -11.34 -3.88 6.78
C PHE A 50 -10.51 -3.71 8.05
N THR A 51 -10.63 -2.56 8.71
CA THR A 51 -9.89 -2.24 9.93
C THR A 51 -10.83 -2.26 11.15
N PRO A 52 -11.09 -3.43 11.75
CA PRO A 52 -12.01 -3.54 12.88
C PRO A 52 -11.55 -2.76 14.12
N LYS A 53 -10.24 -2.48 14.22
CA LYS A 53 -9.66 -1.69 15.30
C LYS A 53 -8.48 -0.87 14.77
N GLY A 54 -8.76 0.37 14.40
CA GLY A 54 -7.81 1.31 13.84
C GLY A 54 -7.56 2.52 14.73
N LEU A 55 -6.88 3.52 14.16
CA LEU A 55 -6.73 4.83 14.74
C LEU A 55 -8.07 5.56 14.69
N GLU A 56 -8.50 6.09 15.83
CA GLU A 56 -9.80 6.77 15.96
C GLU A 56 -9.73 8.26 15.54
N THR A 57 -8.52 8.79 15.42
CA THR A 57 -8.28 10.18 15.02
C THR A 57 -7.92 10.24 13.54
N PRO A 58 -8.60 11.06 12.72
CA PRO A 58 -8.23 11.23 11.32
C PRO A 58 -6.85 11.86 11.20
N ALA A 59 -6.10 11.49 10.15
CA ALA A 59 -4.74 12.00 9.90
C ALA A 59 -4.71 13.53 9.67
N PHE A 60 -5.79 14.07 9.11
CA PHE A 60 -6.02 15.51 8.94
C PHE A 60 -7.53 15.81 9.00
N PRO A 61 -7.94 17.08 9.20
CA PRO A 61 -9.35 17.43 9.26
C PRO A 61 -10.11 17.03 7.99
N GLY A 62 -11.14 16.16 8.15
CA GLY A 62 -11.94 15.64 7.04
C GLY A 62 -11.37 14.40 6.36
N ALA A 63 -10.28 13.81 6.89
CA ALA A 63 -9.77 12.53 6.40
C ALA A 63 -10.65 11.35 6.85
N VAL A 64 -10.59 10.27 6.08
CA VAL A 64 -11.16 8.96 6.47
C VAL A 64 -10.58 8.52 7.83
N VAL A 65 -11.44 8.06 8.73
CA VAL A 65 -11.04 7.49 10.02
C VAL A 65 -10.83 5.99 9.86
N ALA A 66 -9.64 5.49 10.26
CA ALA A 66 -9.29 4.09 10.06
C ALA A 66 -10.13 3.13 10.93
N ASP A 67 -10.52 3.53 12.14
CA ASP A 67 -11.29 2.65 13.04
C ASP A 67 -12.63 2.29 12.42
N LYS A 68 -12.87 0.97 12.24
CA LYS A 68 -14.05 0.38 11.60
C LYS A 68 -14.27 0.81 10.14
N SER A 69 -13.21 1.21 9.45
CA SER A 69 -13.27 1.57 8.04
C SER A 69 -13.15 0.34 7.12
N TRP A 70 -13.72 0.50 5.93
CA TRP A 70 -13.47 -0.34 4.76
C TRP A 70 -12.73 0.50 3.73
N ASN A 71 -11.69 -0.06 3.13
CA ASN A 71 -10.94 0.56 2.06
C ASN A 71 -10.66 -0.48 0.99
N GLY A 72 -10.54 -0.03 -0.24
CA GLY A 72 -10.19 -0.96 -1.29
C GLY A 72 -10.13 -0.34 -2.66
N VAL A 73 -9.79 -1.18 -3.62
CA VAL A 73 -9.65 -0.77 -5.01
C VAL A 73 -9.90 -1.90 -5.97
N ALA A 74 -10.46 -1.57 -7.14
CA ALA A 74 -10.45 -2.44 -8.30
C ALA A 74 -9.27 -2.05 -9.19
N GLU A 75 -8.27 -2.91 -9.26
CA GLU A 75 -7.07 -2.79 -10.08
C GLU A 75 -7.27 -3.53 -11.39
N TRP A 76 -7.32 -2.80 -12.49
CA TRP A 76 -7.38 -3.31 -13.85
C TRP A 76 -5.98 -3.33 -14.43
N ALA A 77 -5.49 -4.50 -14.82
CA ALA A 77 -4.16 -4.66 -15.40
C ALA A 77 -4.23 -5.20 -16.82
N PHE A 78 -3.28 -4.79 -17.66
CA PHE A 78 -3.11 -5.28 -19.01
C PHE A 78 -1.66 -5.61 -19.31
N GLY A 79 -1.36 -6.85 -19.63
CA GLY A 79 -0.04 -7.28 -20.06
C GLY A 79 0.30 -6.74 -21.44
N VAL A 80 1.11 -5.69 -21.51
CA VAL A 80 1.51 -5.03 -22.76
C VAL A 80 2.63 -5.81 -23.46
N SER A 81 3.61 -6.25 -22.69
CA SER A 81 4.75 -7.04 -23.16
C SER A 81 5.19 -8.04 -22.07
N ARG A 82 6.21 -8.86 -22.36
CA ARG A 82 6.73 -9.81 -21.38
C ARG A 82 7.43 -9.17 -20.16
N TRP A 83 7.69 -7.86 -20.19
CA TRP A 83 8.40 -7.11 -19.16
C TRP A 83 7.66 -5.86 -18.68
N PHE A 84 6.48 -5.60 -19.25
CA PHE A 84 5.70 -4.40 -18.96
C PHE A 84 4.21 -4.67 -18.88
N GLU A 85 3.58 -4.17 -17.84
CA GLU A 85 2.15 -4.18 -17.58
C GLU A 85 1.68 -2.76 -17.28
N ALA A 86 0.55 -2.37 -17.86
CA ALA A 86 -0.14 -1.12 -17.57
C ALA A 86 -1.36 -1.39 -16.70
N GLY A 87 -1.62 -0.53 -15.72
CA GLY A 87 -2.74 -0.68 -14.79
C GLY A 87 -3.52 0.61 -14.56
N LEU A 88 -4.77 0.41 -14.16
CA LEU A 88 -5.68 1.47 -13.73
C LEU A 88 -6.36 1.00 -12.45
N TYR A 89 -6.27 1.80 -11.39
CA TYR A 89 -7.01 1.62 -10.14
C TYR A 89 -8.26 2.48 -10.16
N LEU A 90 -9.42 1.85 -10.32
CA LEU A 90 -10.71 2.54 -10.39
C LEU A 90 -11.87 1.54 -10.17
N PRO A 91 -12.76 1.79 -9.21
CA PRO A 91 -12.68 2.85 -8.21
C PRO A 91 -11.69 2.54 -7.09
N LEU A 92 -11.06 3.57 -6.54
CA LEU A 92 -10.61 3.57 -5.16
C LEU A 92 -11.79 3.95 -4.29
N TYR A 93 -12.01 3.27 -3.19
CA TYR A 93 -13.16 3.55 -2.33
C TYR A 93 -12.83 3.34 -0.86
N SER A 94 -13.48 4.13 -0.03
CA SER A 94 -13.49 3.97 1.42
C SER A 94 -14.91 4.08 1.98
N HIS A 95 -15.05 3.59 3.19
CA HIS A 95 -16.23 3.77 4.01
C HIS A 95 -15.80 3.89 5.46
N ASP A 96 -16.22 4.95 6.11
CA ASP A 96 -16.14 5.08 7.54
C ASP A 96 -17.48 5.56 8.13
N LYS A 97 -17.55 5.62 9.47
CA LYS A 97 -18.79 6.01 10.17
C LYS A 97 -19.18 7.47 9.98
N ASP A 98 -18.20 8.34 9.66
CA ASP A 98 -18.38 9.78 9.63
C ASP A 98 -18.65 10.31 8.22
N LEU A 99 -17.98 9.75 7.21
CA LEU A 99 -18.12 10.14 5.81
C LEU A 99 -19.10 9.26 5.02
N GLY A 100 -19.31 7.99 5.45
CA GLY A 100 -20.04 7.00 4.66
C GLY A 100 -19.21 6.41 3.53
N TRP A 101 -19.84 6.04 2.39
CA TRP A 101 -19.14 5.56 1.20
C TRP A 101 -18.63 6.71 0.37
N GLU A 102 -17.33 6.72 0.10
CA GLU A 102 -16.64 7.74 -0.69
C GLU A 102 -15.82 7.09 -1.81
N ILE A 103 -15.57 7.88 -2.86
CA ILE A 103 -14.60 7.55 -3.91
C ILE A 103 -13.34 8.36 -3.67
N ASP A 104 -12.24 7.66 -3.41
CA ASP A 104 -10.99 8.25 -2.92
C ASP A 104 -10.11 8.80 -4.06
N GLY A 105 -10.49 8.52 -5.30
CA GLY A 105 -9.78 8.95 -6.48
C GLY A 105 -9.55 7.81 -7.48
N PHE A 106 -8.45 7.89 -8.21
CA PHE A 106 -7.98 6.85 -9.11
C PHE A 106 -6.46 6.89 -9.22
N LYS A 107 -5.84 5.76 -9.64
CA LYS A 107 -4.40 5.71 -9.91
C LYS A 107 -4.14 5.14 -11.30
N LEU A 108 -3.08 5.62 -11.94
CA LEU A 108 -2.47 4.97 -13.11
C LEU A 108 -1.24 4.21 -12.62
N ARG A 109 -1.04 3.02 -13.16
CA ARG A 109 0.07 2.14 -12.77
C ARG A 109 0.90 1.69 -13.97
N THR A 110 2.20 1.61 -13.77
CA THR A 110 3.13 0.97 -14.69
C THR A 110 4.02 0.00 -13.93
N LEU A 111 3.98 -1.28 -14.30
CA LEU A 111 4.80 -2.32 -13.68
C LEU A 111 5.80 -2.85 -14.69
N PHE A 112 7.07 -2.75 -14.35
CA PHE A 112 8.19 -3.31 -15.11
C PHE A 112 8.84 -4.42 -14.28
N ALA A 113 8.98 -5.61 -14.85
CA ALA A 113 9.65 -6.70 -14.17
C ALA A 113 10.40 -7.59 -15.14
N VAL A 114 11.37 -8.33 -14.61
CA VAL A 114 12.08 -9.34 -15.37
C VAL A 114 11.10 -10.40 -15.92
N PRO A 115 11.15 -10.73 -17.22
CA PRO A 115 10.24 -11.74 -17.79
C PRO A 115 10.38 -13.10 -17.10
N ASP A 116 9.24 -13.78 -16.91
CA ASP A 116 9.16 -15.09 -16.25
C ASP A 116 9.77 -15.07 -14.83
N GLY A 117 9.52 -13.99 -14.07
CA GLY A 117 10.08 -13.78 -12.72
C GLY A 117 9.79 -14.94 -11.77
N ASP A 118 8.60 -15.53 -11.85
CA ASP A 118 8.14 -16.71 -11.10
C ASP A 118 9.00 -17.96 -11.28
N LYS A 119 9.73 -18.07 -12.42
CA LYS A 119 10.64 -19.19 -12.76
C LYS A 119 12.10 -18.87 -12.45
N ARG A 120 12.40 -17.66 -12.00
CA ARG A 120 13.77 -17.21 -11.74
C ARG A 120 14.09 -17.30 -10.25
N ARG A 121 15.34 -17.60 -9.94
CA ARG A 121 15.84 -17.56 -8.57
C ARG A 121 15.91 -16.14 -8.03
N PHE A 122 16.19 -15.16 -8.90
CA PHE A 122 16.24 -13.75 -8.58
C PHE A 122 15.27 -12.99 -9.47
N VAL A 123 14.37 -12.24 -8.84
CA VAL A 123 13.39 -11.37 -9.50
C VAL A 123 13.67 -9.92 -9.14
N TYR A 124 13.50 -9.05 -10.13
CA TYR A 124 13.60 -7.61 -9.95
C TYR A 124 12.64 -6.88 -10.88
N GLY A 125 12.23 -5.71 -10.43
CA GLY A 125 11.30 -4.88 -11.16
C GLY A 125 11.10 -3.53 -10.49
N ALA A 126 10.19 -2.76 -11.03
CA ALA A 126 9.72 -1.51 -10.41
C ALA A 126 8.25 -1.29 -10.79
N ASN A 127 7.43 -1.03 -9.79
CA ASN A 127 6.08 -0.52 -9.95
C ASN A 127 6.11 1.00 -9.73
N MET A 128 5.34 1.73 -10.54
CA MET A 128 5.14 3.16 -10.36
C MET A 128 3.66 3.46 -10.43
N GLU A 129 3.17 4.19 -9.43
CA GLU A 129 1.79 4.62 -9.33
C GLU A 129 1.70 6.14 -9.37
N PHE A 130 0.70 6.65 -10.07
CA PHE A 130 0.39 8.05 -10.21
C PHE A 130 -1.04 8.25 -9.72
N SER A 131 -1.18 8.81 -8.52
CA SER A 131 -2.45 8.91 -7.79
C SER A 131 -3.08 10.28 -7.97
N PHE A 132 -4.39 10.28 -8.21
CA PHE A 132 -5.24 11.47 -8.26
C PHE A 132 -6.23 11.39 -7.11
N ASN A 133 -5.89 12.01 -6.00
CA ASN A 133 -6.52 11.84 -4.70
C ASN A 133 -7.74 12.76 -4.51
N ALA A 134 -8.78 12.21 -3.89
CA ALA A 134 -9.85 13.01 -3.30
C ALA A 134 -9.37 13.69 -2.00
N LYS A 135 -10.02 14.78 -1.61
CA LYS A 135 -9.58 15.60 -0.46
C LYS A 135 -9.68 14.90 0.91
N HIS A 136 -10.58 13.94 1.04
CA HIS A 136 -10.73 13.14 2.25
C HIS A 136 -9.72 11.99 2.32
N TRP A 137 -9.08 11.66 1.17
CA TRP A 137 -8.07 10.63 1.07
C TRP A 137 -6.66 11.17 1.31
N ASP A 138 -6.32 12.29 0.67
CA ASP A 138 -5.02 12.94 0.81
C ASP A 138 -5.15 14.46 0.71
N THR A 139 -4.31 15.19 1.45
CA THR A 139 -4.21 16.65 1.35
C THR A 139 -3.64 17.11 0.01
N THR A 140 -2.85 16.24 -0.65
CA THR A 140 -2.21 16.49 -1.94
C THR A 140 -2.99 15.78 -3.05
N LYS A 141 -3.50 16.57 -4.00
CA LYS A 141 -4.32 16.06 -5.10
C LYS A 141 -3.58 15.06 -6.00
N PHE A 142 -2.29 15.23 -6.19
CA PHE A 142 -1.48 14.40 -7.06
C PHE A 142 -0.23 13.94 -6.32
N THR A 143 -0.08 12.62 -6.19
CA THR A 143 1.06 11.96 -5.55
C THR A 143 1.56 10.84 -6.44
N SER A 144 2.74 10.32 -6.15
CA SER A 144 3.26 9.13 -6.82
C SER A 144 4.01 8.24 -5.85
N GLU A 145 3.94 6.95 -6.13
CA GLU A 145 4.73 5.92 -5.49
C GLU A 145 5.71 5.32 -6.49
N VAL A 146 6.93 5.08 -6.05
CA VAL A 146 7.92 4.24 -6.75
C VAL A 146 8.22 3.05 -5.86
N ARG A 147 7.92 1.85 -6.32
CA ARG A 147 8.06 0.58 -5.60
C ARG A 147 9.03 -0.34 -6.34
N PRO A 148 10.34 -0.29 -6.07
CA PRO A 148 11.27 -1.30 -6.55
C PRO A 148 10.89 -2.68 -6.01
N ILE A 149 11.15 -3.71 -6.79
CA ILE A 149 10.88 -5.11 -6.46
C ILE A 149 12.22 -5.84 -6.47
N ILE A 150 12.56 -6.46 -5.35
CA ILE A 150 13.76 -7.26 -5.19
C ILE A 150 13.34 -8.57 -4.53
N GLY A 151 13.56 -9.70 -5.21
CA GLY A 151 13.10 -10.97 -4.68
C GLY A 151 14.00 -12.14 -4.97
N TRP A 152 13.92 -13.15 -4.11
CA TRP A 152 14.59 -14.42 -4.25
C TRP A 152 13.60 -15.56 -4.07
N HIS A 153 13.54 -16.44 -5.06
CA HIS A 153 12.76 -17.67 -5.03
C HIS A 153 13.67 -18.86 -4.75
N PHE A 154 13.39 -19.56 -3.67
CA PHE A 154 13.99 -20.84 -3.33
C PHE A 154 12.97 -21.95 -3.62
N LYS A 155 13.32 -23.20 -3.35
CA LYS A 155 12.43 -24.32 -3.67
C LYS A 155 11.04 -24.22 -3.03
N THR A 156 10.96 -23.72 -1.81
CA THR A 156 9.72 -23.64 -1.02
C THR A 156 9.58 -22.31 -0.28
N VAL A 157 10.51 -21.38 -0.45
CA VAL A 157 10.53 -20.10 0.25
C VAL A 157 10.75 -18.98 -0.74
N ASP A 158 9.94 -17.94 -0.64
CA ASP A 158 10.11 -16.68 -1.35
C ASP A 158 10.43 -15.56 -0.37
N LEU A 159 11.43 -14.75 -0.70
CA LEU A 159 11.80 -13.55 0.02
C LEU A 159 11.64 -12.37 -0.92
N ILE A 160 10.76 -11.43 -0.59
CA ILE A 160 10.49 -10.26 -1.41
C ILE A 160 10.66 -9.01 -0.55
N PHE A 161 11.30 -8.01 -1.13
CA PHE A 161 11.48 -6.69 -0.54
C PHE A 161 11.10 -5.61 -1.54
N ASN A 162 10.20 -4.72 -1.13
CA ASN A 162 9.81 -3.53 -1.88
C ASN A 162 10.25 -2.29 -1.08
N PRO A 163 11.40 -1.65 -1.41
CA PRO A 163 11.80 -0.37 -0.83
C PRO A 163 11.00 0.76 -1.48
N ILE A 164 9.81 1.01 -0.95
CA ILE A 164 8.86 1.97 -1.51
C ILE A 164 9.25 3.39 -1.12
N VAL A 165 9.09 4.31 -2.08
CA VAL A 165 9.29 5.74 -1.87
C VAL A 165 8.09 6.49 -2.43
N ASP A 166 7.45 7.30 -1.57
CA ASP A 166 6.33 8.16 -1.92
C ASP A 166 6.77 9.60 -2.13
N THR A 167 6.05 10.31 -3.00
CA THR A 167 6.30 11.71 -3.30
C THR A 167 5.02 12.50 -3.56
N ALA A 168 4.92 13.66 -2.92
CA ALA A 168 3.93 14.69 -3.20
C ALA A 168 4.49 15.79 -4.13
N TYR A 169 5.68 15.58 -4.74
CA TYR A 169 6.40 16.53 -5.61
C TYR A 169 6.79 17.84 -4.96
N ASP A 170 6.91 17.87 -3.65
CA ASP A 170 7.29 19.02 -2.82
C ASP A 170 8.77 19.05 -2.45
N GLY A 171 9.58 18.24 -3.13
CA GLY A 171 11.04 18.21 -3.07
C GLY A 171 11.61 16.91 -2.52
N ILE A 172 12.87 16.63 -2.90
CA ILE A 172 13.57 15.37 -2.58
C ILE A 172 13.71 15.10 -1.06
N LYS A 173 13.69 16.16 -0.25
CA LYS A 173 13.77 16.04 1.22
C LYS A 173 12.48 15.54 1.85
N ASN A 174 11.38 15.63 1.12
CA ASN A 174 10.05 15.23 1.58
C ASN A 174 9.62 13.87 1.01
N LEU A 175 10.53 13.16 0.33
CA LEU A 175 10.28 11.77 -0.04
C LEU A 175 10.06 10.94 1.23
N GLU A 176 9.02 10.11 1.23
CA GLU A 176 8.67 9.22 2.34
C GLU A 176 9.11 7.80 2.04
N PHE A 177 9.63 7.10 3.05
CA PHE A 177 10.11 5.73 2.91
C PHE A 177 9.16 4.77 3.62
N VAL A 178 8.45 3.95 2.83
CA VAL A 178 7.37 3.07 3.29
C VAL A 178 7.55 1.61 2.84
N PRO A 179 8.66 0.95 3.22
CA PRO A 179 9.02 -0.36 2.69
C PRO A 179 8.04 -1.46 3.09
N ALA A 180 7.89 -2.44 2.19
CA ALA A 180 7.16 -3.66 2.44
C ALA A 180 8.04 -4.90 2.20
N THR A 181 7.85 -5.94 3.01
CA THR A 181 8.63 -7.18 2.95
C THR A 181 7.71 -8.38 3.07
N ARG A 182 7.98 -9.45 2.32
CA ARG A 182 7.22 -10.71 2.39
C ARG A 182 8.18 -11.90 2.48
N ILE A 183 7.87 -12.82 3.37
CA ILE A 183 8.48 -14.15 3.45
C ILE A 183 7.35 -15.16 3.29
N ALA A 184 7.37 -15.93 2.22
CA ALA A 184 6.32 -16.88 1.90
C ALA A 184 6.84 -18.32 1.83
N PHE A 185 6.00 -19.27 2.24
CA PHE A 185 6.29 -20.70 2.25
C PHE A 185 5.26 -21.45 1.43
N THR A 186 5.68 -22.05 0.33
CA THR A 186 4.84 -22.90 -0.51
C THR A 186 4.62 -24.25 0.18
N LEU A 187 3.39 -24.51 0.61
CA LEU A 187 3.00 -25.78 1.26
C LEU A 187 2.72 -26.86 0.21
N ASN A 188 2.05 -26.49 -0.88
CA ASN A 188 1.73 -27.33 -2.02
C ASN A 188 1.34 -26.43 -3.22
N PRO A 189 1.03 -26.98 -4.41
CA PRO A 189 0.73 -26.17 -5.60
C PRO A 189 -0.48 -25.23 -5.49
N LYS A 190 -1.30 -25.38 -4.46
CA LYS A 190 -2.50 -24.54 -4.25
C LYS A 190 -2.42 -23.62 -3.03
N TRP A 191 -1.50 -23.88 -2.11
CA TRP A 191 -1.46 -23.19 -0.83
C TRP A 191 -0.08 -22.65 -0.54
N GLN A 192 -0.03 -21.37 -0.23
CA GLN A 192 1.14 -20.69 0.31
C GLN A 192 0.73 -19.96 1.59
N ILE A 193 1.61 -19.92 2.57
CA ILE A 193 1.47 -19.06 3.75
C ILE A 193 2.59 -18.05 3.76
N ALA A 194 2.31 -16.85 4.25
CA ALA A 194 3.33 -15.81 4.32
C ALA A 194 3.25 -14.98 5.59
N ALA A 195 4.37 -14.37 5.93
CA ALA A 195 4.44 -13.23 6.83
C ALA A 195 4.82 -12.00 6.00
N GLU A 196 4.10 -10.91 6.21
CA GLU A 196 4.40 -9.62 5.57
C GLU A 196 4.59 -8.56 6.63
N HIS A 197 5.50 -7.63 6.34
CA HIS A 197 5.74 -6.48 7.18
C HIS A 197 5.66 -5.23 6.33
N TYR A 198 4.89 -4.27 6.80
CA TYR A 198 4.74 -2.94 6.23
C TYR A 198 5.19 -1.91 7.26
N ALA A 199 5.94 -0.92 6.80
CA ALA A 199 6.44 0.12 7.67
C ALA A 199 6.31 1.49 7.01
N ASP A 200 6.13 2.52 7.82
CA ASP A 200 6.26 3.92 7.44
C ASP A 200 7.32 4.55 8.36
N PHE A 201 8.44 4.91 7.76
CA PHE A 201 9.55 5.58 8.43
C PHE A 201 9.44 7.10 8.36
N GLY A 202 8.49 7.63 7.60
CA GLY A 202 8.37 9.04 7.30
C GLY A 202 9.42 9.51 6.28
N LYS A 203 9.79 10.77 6.38
CA LYS A 203 10.67 11.42 5.38
C LYS A 203 12.09 10.87 5.39
N VAL A 204 12.63 10.56 4.21
CA VAL A 204 14.01 10.08 4.05
C VAL A 204 15.05 11.02 4.67
N SER A 205 14.79 12.33 4.66
CA SER A 205 15.70 13.32 5.24
C SER A 205 15.63 13.44 6.77
N ASP A 206 14.54 12.92 7.40
CA ASP A 206 14.29 13.05 8.83
C ASP A 206 13.29 11.96 9.25
N PHE A 207 13.76 10.75 9.45
CA PHE A 207 12.91 9.63 9.84
C PHE A 207 12.20 9.92 11.17
N LEU A 208 10.97 9.47 11.24
CA LEU A 208 10.17 9.51 12.47
C LEU A 208 10.89 8.78 13.61
N SER A 209 10.65 9.21 14.84
CA SER A 209 11.14 8.43 15.99
C SER A 209 10.48 7.04 16.02
N PRO A 210 11.11 6.01 16.60
CA PRO A 210 10.58 4.63 16.59
C PRO A 210 9.14 4.48 17.09
N GLY A 211 8.69 5.34 18.01
CA GLY A 211 7.31 5.34 18.51
C GLY A 211 6.30 6.02 17.58
N GLU A 212 6.76 6.86 16.66
CA GLU A 212 5.94 7.55 15.66
C GLU A 212 5.90 6.82 14.32
N GLN A 213 6.79 5.86 14.08
CA GLN A 213 6.79 5.03 12.88
C GLN A 213 5.61 4.06 12.92
N ALA A 214 4.88 3.91 11.82
CA ALA A 214 3.90 2.85 11.70
C ALA A 214 4.57 1.54 11.29
N HIS A 215 4.25 0.47 11.99
CA HIS A 215 4.70 -0.89 11.68
C HIS A 215 3.57 -1.88 11.84
N GLN A 216 3.28 -2.64 10.78
CA GLN A 216 2.26 -3.70 10.80
C GLN A 216 2.85 -5.01 10.32
N ILE A 217 2.47 -6.12 10.97
CA ILE A 217 2.81 -7.47 10.54
C ILE A 217 1.53 -8.24 10.18
N TYR A 218 1.53 -8.91 9.04
CA TYR A 218 0.41 -9.72 8.55
C TYR A 218 0.79 -11.18 8.50
N GLY A 219 -0.11 -12.05 8.99
CA GLY A 219 -0.15 -13.45 8.61
C GLY A 219 -1.05 -13.62 7.40
N VAL A 220 -0.56 -14.23 6.33
CA VAL A 220 -1.22 -14.29 5.03
C VAL A 220 -1.35 -15.73 4.56
N ILE A 221 -2.45 -16.03 3.88
CA ILE A 221 -2.69 -17.29 3.20
C ILE A 221 -3.07 -16.99 1.75
N ASP A 222 -2.36 -17.62 0.80
CA ASP A 222 -2.69 -17.58 -0.61
C ASP A 222 -3.24 -18.93 -1.06
N THR A 223 -4.25 -18.87 -1.91
CA THR A 223 -4.82 -20.06 -2.54
C THR A 223 -5.46 -19.71 -3.88
N THR A 224 -5.77 -20.73 -4.68
CA THR A 224 -6.47 -20.57 -5.95
C THR A 224 -7.77 -21.37 -5.94
N ALA A 225 -8.89 -20.72 -6.22
CA ALA A 225 -10.20 -21.33 -6.37
C ALA A 225 -10.69 -21.22 -7.83
N GLY A 226 -10.52 -22.28 -8.58
CA GLY A 226 -10.86 -22.29 -10.01
C GLY A 226 -9.91 -21.39 -10.82
N LYS A 227 -10.35 -20.20 -11.20
CA LYS A 227 -9.56 -19.20 -11.94
C LYS A 227 -9.30 -17.93 -11.15
N VAL A 228 -9.65 -17.95 -9.87
CA VAL A 228 -9.50 -16.79 -8.99
C VAL A 228 -8.39 -17.11 -8.00
N ASP A 229 -7.38 -16.27 -7.98
CA ASP A 229 -6.37 -16.26 -6.94
C ASP A 229 -6.90 -15.47 -5.75
N ILE A 230 -6.69 -15.98 -4.56
CA ILE A 230 -7.22 -15.46 -3.31
C ILE A 230 -6.05 -15.29 -2.35
N GLU A 231 -5.87 -14.08 -1.87
CA GLU A 231 -4.98 -13.78 -0.76
C GLU A 231 -5.82 -13.23 0.40
N PHE A 232 -5.69 -13.83 1.57
CA PHE A 232 -6.33 -13.36 2.80
C PHE A 232 -5.28 -13.16 3.88
N GLY A 233 -5.34 -12.03 4.58
CA GLY A 233 -4.40 -11.69 5.65
C GLY A 233 -5.05 -11.03 6.85
N VAL A 234 -4.43 -11.27 8.01
CA VAL A 234 -4.75 -10.61 9.27
C VAL A 234 -3.50 -9.86 9.73
N GLY A 235 -3.62 -8.55 9.86
CA GLY A 235 -2.55 -7.64 10.26
C GLY A 235 -2.69 -7.16 11.70
N PHE A 236 -1.56 -6.96 12.35
CA PHE A 236 -1.44 -6.42 13.69
C PHE A 236 -0.45 -5.26 13.72
N GLY A 237 -0.88 -4.13 14.27
CA GLY A 237 -0.01 -2.98 14.51
C GLY A 237 0.97 -3.25 15.65
N LEU A 238 2.22 -2.94 15.40
CA LEU A 238 3.32 -3.13 16.37
C LEU A 238 3.64 -1.85 17.16
N THR A 239 3.15 -0.70 16.69
CA THR A 239 3.39 0.62 17.30
C THR A 239 2.07 1.33 17.58
N ASP A 240 2.12 2.42 18.33
CA ASP A 240 0.93 3.24 18.58
C ASP A 240 0.50 4.06 17.37
N ALA A 241 1.39 4.30 16.43
CA ALA A 241 1.10 4.94 15.14
C ALA A 241 0.42 4.01 14.12
N SER A 242 0.25 2.72 14.45
CA SER A 242 -0.35 1.72 13.54
C SER A 242 -1.78 1.38 13.95
N ASP A 243 -2.62 1.07 12.96
CA ASP A 243 -3.88 0.39 13.19
C ASP A 243 -3.65 -0.93 13.93
N LYS A 244 -4.47 -1.21 14.93
CA LYS A 244 -4.24 -2.35 15.82
C LYS A 244 -4.58 -3.69 15.16
N VAL A 245 -5.63 -3.72 14.35
CA VAL A 245 -6.04 -4.93 13.60
C VAL A 245 -6.58 -4.50 12.25
N THR A 246 -6.07 -5.12 11.18
CA THR A 246 -6.56 -4.93 9.81
C THR A 246 -6.70 -6.29 9.14
N LEU A 247 -7.80 -6.50 8.44
CA LEU A 247 -8.05 -7.66 7.60
C LEU A 247 -7.87 -7.25 6.14
N LYS A 248 -7.16 -8.05 5.35
CA LYS A 248 -7.07 -7.85 3.90
C LYS A 248 -7.60 -9.06 3.15
N LEU A 249 -8.27 -8.81 2.04
CA LEU A 249 -8.71 -9.82 1.07
C LEU A 249 -8.42 -9.31 -0.33
N ILE A 250 -7.61 -10.06 -1.07
CA ILE A 250 -7.31 -9.78 -2.46
C ILE A 250 -7.86 -10.91 -3.31
N LEU A 251 -8.61 -10.56 -4.36
CA LEU A 251 -9.15 -11.50 -5.32
C LEU A 251 -8.65 -11.11 -6.71
N SER A 252 -7.97 -12.01 -7.40
CA SER A 252 -7.41 -11.73 -8.72
C SER A 252 -7.84 -12.76 -9.74
N GLY A 253 -8.07 -12.34 -10.97
CA GLY A 253 -8.44 -13.25 -12.04
C GLY A 253 -8.30 -12.65 -13.44
N ASP A 254 -7.97 -13.52 -14.39
CA ASP A 254 -7.84 -13.15 -15.80
C ASP A 254 -9.18 -13.25 -16.53
N PHE A 255 -9.53 -12.22 -17.30
CA PHE A 255 -10.75 -12.21 -18.12
C PHE A 255 -10.58 -12.91 -19.45
N ASN A 256 -9.37 -13.01 -19.97
CA ASN A 256 -9.10 -13.61 -21.25
C ASN A 256 -7.81 -14.46 -21.22
N LYS A 257 -7.59 -15.23 -22.26
CA LYS A 257 -6.33 -15.94 -22.46
C LYS A 257 -5.35 -15.01 -23.20
N GLY A 258 -4.13 -14.97 -22.75
CA GLY A 258 -3.06 -14.21 -23.39
C GLY A 258 -2.79 -14.64 -24.84
N ARG A 259 -2.11 -13.79 -25.58
CA ARG A 259 -1.58 -14.15 -26.91
C ARG A 259 -0.42 -15.11 -26.71
N VAL A 260 -0.48 -16.26 -27.36
CA VAL A 260 0.68 -17.15 -27.46
C VAL A 260 1.71 -16.44 -28.35
N THR A 261 2.68 -15.76 -27.75
CA THR A 261 3.86 -15.27 -28.48
C THR A 261 4.74 -16.47 -28.79
N LYS A 262 4.82 -16.81 -30.08
CA LYS A 262 5.77 -17.80 -30.60
C LYS A 262 7.20 -17.28 -30.47
#